data_5f6cd6ee2850f44fcdf735824cc43d6e
#
_entry.id   5f6cd6ee2850f44fcdf735824cc43d6e
#
_cell.length_a   1.000
_cell.length_b   1.000
_cell.length_c   1.000
_cell.angle_alpha   90.00
_cell.angle_beta   90.00
_cell.angle_gamma   90.00
#
_symmetry.space_group_name_H-M   'P 1'
#
loop_
_entity.id
_entity.type
_entity.pdbx_description
1 polymer ?
#
loop_
_entity_poly.entity_id
_entity_poly.type
_entity_poly.pdbx_seq_one_letter_code
_entity_poly.pdbx_strand_id
1 'polypeptide(L)'
;MGARSHSTEPLRASMKPCNVKYVAGSLLACTMLMAPRLALAGPPFMTDDPEPVEYRHHELYISSQLVKTQDGRSGTLPHLEYNYGAAPDLQLHIIVPYAFNSPVHGQRESGLGDVELGIKYRFMQETDSRPMVGIFPLVETHTGDASKGLGNGATQVYLPVWLQKRWGKWQSYGGGGYWINNAANARNHWFFGWQLQKDVSEHLTLGGEIFHNTEQISGQGGNSGFNLGGFYNFDKHNHLLFSAGRGLTNVNMTNQLSSYVGYQLTW
;
A
#
# COMPACT_ATOMS: atom_id res chain seq x y z
N MET A 1 38.57 -64.86 70.58
CA MET A 1 38.26 -64.86 69.15
C MET A 1 37.50 -63.58 68.86
N GLY A 2 38.25 -62.57 68.42
CA GLY A 2 37.75 -61.23 68.25
C GLY A 2 37.45 -60.95 66.81
N ALA A 3 36.32 -60.41 66.56
CA ALA A 3 36.01 -59.81 65.23
C ALA A 3 35.92 -58.29 65.42
N ARG A 4 36.83 -57.60 64.73
CA ARG A 4 36.83 -56.12 64.66
C ARG A 4 35.80 -55.68 63.59
N SER A 5 34.84 -54.89 64.01
CA SER A 5 33.97 -54.15 63.07
C SER A 5 34.63 -52.91 62.63
N HIS A 6 34.87 -52.74 61.33
CA HIS A 6 35.23 -51.51 60.71
C HIS A 6 33.98 -50.66 60.44
N SER A 7 33.91 -49.53 61.12
CA SER A 7 32.93 -48.45 60.79
C SER A 7 33.47 -47.62 59.62
N THR A 8 32.79 -47.64 58.52
CA THR A 8 33.01 -46.73 57.42
C THR A 8 32.13 -45.51 57.56
N GLU A 9 32.69 -44.40 57.90
CA GLU A 9 32.05 -43.08 57.76
C GLU A 9 31.76 -42.73 56.31
N PRO A 10 30.57 -42.23 55.96
CA PRO A 10 30.32 -41.68 54.65
C PRO A 10 30.83 -40.25 54.57
N LEU A 11 31.76 -40.00 53.65
CA LEU A 11 32.21 -38.67 53.22
C LEU A 11 31.00 -37.82 52.76
N ARG A 12 30.63 -36.81 53.56
CA ARG A 12 29.72 -35.75 53.14
C ARG A 12 30.42 -34.87 52.10
N ALA A 13 30.14 -35.08 50.84
CA ALA A 13 30.49 -34.13 49.78
C ALA A 13 29.61 -32.86 49.92
N SER A 14 30.22 -31.77 50.34
CA SER A 14 29.65 -30.43 50.36
C SER A 14 29.45 -29.94 48.92
N MET A 15 28.21 -30.11 48.41
CA MET A 15 27.82 -29.43 47.17
C MET A 15 27.55 -27.96 47.48
N LYS A 16 28.45 -27.08 47.03
CA LYS A 16 28.19 -25.65 46.98
C LYS A 16 27.09 -25.40 45.97
N PRO A 17 26.04 -24.60 46.30
CA PRO A 17 25.02 -24.25 45.33
C PRO A 17 25.65 -23.42 44.19
N CYS A 18 25.57 -23.96 42.99
CA CYS A 18 25.88 -23.23 41.77
C CYS A 18 24.83 -22.15 41.57
N ASN A 19 25.21 -20.90 41.83
CA ASN A 19 24.36 -19.74 41.49
C ASN A 19 24.27 -19.63 39.98
N VAL A 20 23.28 -20.27 39.41
CA VAL A 20 22.84 -20.00 38.03
C VAL A 20 22.18 -18.63 38.05
N LYS A 21 22.94 -17.61 37.79
CA LYS A 21 22.39 -16.31 37.41
C LYS A 21 21.61 -16.53 36.09
N TYR A 22 20.31 -16.55 36.19
CA TYR A 22 19.43 -16.43 35.06
C TYR A 22 19.73 -15.05 34.43
N VAL A 23 20.56 -15.05 33.38
CA VAL A 23 20.58 -13.98 32.43
C VAL A 23 19.28 -14.14 31.67
N ALA A 24 18.22 -13.51 32.18
CA ALA A 24 17.04 -13.23 31.42
C ALA A 24 17.46 -12.28 30.30
N GLY A 25 17.99 -12.86 29.25
CA GLY A 25 18.14 -12.18 27.97
C GLY A 25 16.72 -11.84 27.54
N SER A 26 16.32 -10.59 27.77
CA SER A 26 15.16 -9.99 27.12
C SER A 26 15.45 -10.05 25.62
N LEU A 27 15.00 -11.12 24.95
CA LEU A 27 14.69 -11.06 23.54
C LEU A 27 13.52 -10.05 23.43
N LEU A 28 13.86 -8.78 23.37
CA LEU A 28 12.99 -7.76 22.82
C LEU A 28 12.87 -8.18 21.35
N ALA A 29 11.89 -9.03 21.04
CA ALA A 29 11.44 -9.25 19.68
C ALA A 29 10.94 -7.87 19.24
N CYS A 30 11.80 -7.14 18.53
CA CYS A 30 11.44 -5.96 17.80
C CYS A 30 10.52 -6.45 16.68
N THR A 31 9.24 -6.66 17.01
CA THR A 31 8.18 -6.77 16.03
C THR A 31 8.11 -5.38 15.40
N MET A 32 8.94 -5.16 14.36
CA MET A 32 8.73 -4.06 13.45
C MET A 32 7.32 -4.25 12.91
N LEU A 33 6.39 -3.49 13.46
CA LEU A 33 5.05 -3.33 12.94
C LEU A 33 5.21 -2.71 11.55
N MET A 34 5.24 -3.56 10.54
CA MET A 34 5.09 -3.11 9.16
C MET A 34 3.68 -2.52 9.07
N ALA A 35 3.60 -1.20 9.08
CA ALA A 35 2.35 -0.51 8.78
C ALA A 35 1.84 -1.05 7.43
N PRO A 36 0.57 -1.46 7.34
CA PRO A 36 0.01 -1.92 6.08
C PRO A 36 0.14 -0.78 5.07
N ARG A 37 0.86 -1.05 4.00
CA ARG A 37 1.00 -0.09 2.91
C ARG A 37 -0.18 -0.27 2.01
N LEU A 38 -0.94 0.78 1.86
CA LEU A 38 -1.95 0.86 0.83
C LEU A 38 -1.21 0.95 -0.51
N ALA A 39 -1.27 -0.11 -1.29
CA ALA A 39 -0.99 -0.01 -2.71
C ALA A 39 -2.03 0.97 -3.28
N LEU A 40 -1.57 2.10 -3.76
CA LEU A 40 -2.44 3.14 -4.29
C LEU A 40 -2.46 2.94 -5.80
N ALA A 41 -3.55 2.42 -6.29
CA ALA A 41 -3.91 2.46 -7.70
C ALA A 41 -4.37 3.89 -8.06
N GLY A 42 -4.38 4.27 -9.29
CA GLY A 42 -4.61 5.59 -9.87
C GLY A 42 -5.21 6.73 -9.04
N PRO A 43 -4.56 7.89 -9.02
CA PRO A 43 -5.01 9.05 -8.24
C PRO A 43 -6.36 9.61 -8.73
N PRO A 44 -7.20 10.20 -7.81
CA PRO A 44 -6.96 10.37 -6.38
C PRO A 44 -7.52 9.22 -5.52
N PHE A 45 -7.96 8.12 -6.15
CA PHE A 45 -8.56 6.95 -5.52
C PHE A 45 -7.59 5.77 -5.50
N MET A 46 -7.91 4.74 -4.72
CA MET A 46 -7.19 3.47 -4.72
C MET A 46 -7.62 2.56 -5.87
N THR A 47 -8.87 2.72 -6.29
CA THR A 47 -9.44 2.05 -7.45
C THR A 47 -8.93 2.71 -8.71
N ASP A 48 -8.39 1.94 -9.63
CA ASP A 48 -7.91 2.44 -10.92
C ASP A 48 -8.94 2.20 -12.03
N ASP A 49 -8.69 2.79 -13.18
CA ASP A 49 -9.46 2.67 -14.39
C ASP A 49 -8.67 2.00 -15.52
N PRO A 50 -9.33 1.52 -16.58
CA PRO A 50 -8.67 0.90 -17.73
C PRO A 50 -8.21 1.91 -18.80
N GLU A 51 -8.37 3.22 -18.59
CA GLU A 51 -8.12 4.24 -19.60
C GLU A 51 -6.63 4.64 -19.62
N PRO A 52 -5.86 4.30 -20.66
CA PRO A 52 -4.47 4.70 -20.75
C PRO A 52 -4.37 6.15 -21.24
N VAL A 53 -3.26 6.80 -20.91
CA VAL A 53 -2.86 8.08 -21.51
C VAL A 53 -2.88 7.95 -23.05
N GLU A 54 -3.40 8.96 -23.73
CA GLU A 54 -3.48 8.98 -25.19
C GLU A 54 -2.09 8.83 -25.84
N TYR A 55 -2.05 8.21 -27.00
CA TYR A 55 -0.81 7.96 -27.73
C TYR A 55 0.00 9.23 -27.93
N ARG A 56 1.28 9.23 -27.52
CA ARG A 56 2.25 10.35 -27.54
C ARG A 56 1.93 11.51 -26.59
N HIS A 57 0.97 11.36 -25.68
CA HIS A 57 0.74 12.30 -24.60
C HIS A 57 1.41 11.84 -23.32
N HIS A 58 1.53 12.76 -22.39
CA HIS A 58 2.24 12.59 -21.13
C HIS A 58 1.40 13.13 -19.98
N GLU A 59 1.54 12.50 -18.82
CA GLU A 59 1.00 12.97 -17.55
C GLU A 59 2.09 12.94 -16.48
N LEU A 60 2.18 14.01 -15.72
CA LEU A 60 3.05 14.10 -14.55
C LEU A 60 2.19 14.47 -13.32
N TYR A 61 2.29 13.65 -12.28
CA TYR A 61 1.67 13.93 -11.01
C TYR A 61 2.73 14.23 -9.96
N ILE A 62 2.49 15.30 -9.20
CA ILE A 62 3.26 15.64 -8.00
C ILE A 62 2.28 15.66 -6.85
N SER A 63 2.37 14.69 -5.96
CA SER A 63 1.34 14.50 -4.94
C SER A 63 1.89 14.21 -3.56
N SER A 64 0.98 14.23 -2.60
CA SER A 64 1.16 13.78 -1.23
C SER A 64 0.10 12.77 -0.89
N GLN A 65 0.54 11.70 -0.27
CA GLN A 65 -0.32 10.63 0.25
C GLN A 65 -0.03 10.43 1.73
N LEU A 66 -1.07 10.26 2.52
CA LEU A 66 -0.96 10.04 3.95
C LEU A 66 -1.94 8.98 4.41
N VAL A 67 -1.46 8.08 5.25
CA VAL A 67 -2.29 7.15 6.01
C VAL A 67 -1.95 7.29 7.49
N LYS A 68 -3.00 7.34 8.32
CA LYS A 68 -2.91 7.30 9.78
C LYS A 68 -3.47 5.97 10.27
N THR A 69 -2.73 5.33 11.16
CA THR A 69 -3.15 4.13 11.92
C THR A 69 -2.99 4.39 13.42
N GLN A 70 -3.28 3.41 14.25
CA GLN A 70 -2.97 3.47 15.68
C GLN A 70 -1.46 3.56 15.95
N ASP A 71 -0.63 3.04 15.06
CA ASP A 71 0.82 2.95 15.23
C ASP A 71 1.56 4.21 14.74
N GLY A 72 0.85 5.13 14.08
CA GLY A 72 1.45 6.38 13.60
C GLY A 72 0.90 6.88 12.27
N ARG A 73 1.75 7.54 11.51
CA ARG A 73 1.46 8.09 10.18
C ARG A 73 2.55 7.68 9.22
N SER A 74 2.15 7.28 8.03
CA SER A 74 3.07 6.99 6.92
C SER A 74 2.51 7.55 5.62
N GLY A 75 3.36 7.69 4.63
CA GLY A 75 2.95 8.18 3.34
C GLY A 75 4.13 8.60 2.47
N THR A 76 3.83 9.39 1.45
CA THR A 76 4.81 9.87 0.47
C THR A 76 4.64 11.38 0.22
N LEU A 77 5.76 12.12 0.16
CA LEU A 77 5.79 13.55 -0.18
C LEU A 77 7.23 13.97 -0.53
N PRO A 78 7.55 14.32 -1.80
CA PRO A 78 6.67 14.18 -2.96
C PRO A 78 6.46 12.72 -3.38
N HIS A 79 5.32 12.46 -3.99
CA HIS A 79 5.03 11.25 -4.73
C HIS A 79 5.01 11.65 -6.21
N LEU A 80 6.03 11.25 -6.95
CA LEU A 80 6.18 11.59 -8.36
C LEU A 80 5.72 10.41 -9.19
N GLU A 81 4.73 10.65 -10.04
CA GLU A 81 4.21 9.67 -10.98
C GLU A 81 4.29 10.24 -12.39
N TYR A 82 4.76 9.44 -13.33
CA TYR A 82 4.83 9.80 -14.73
C TYR A 82 4.26 8.69 -15.61
N ASN A 83 3.40 9.11 -16.53
CA ASN A 83 2.71 8.26 -17.48
C ASN A 83 2.97 8.74 -18.92
N TYR A 84 3.15 7.78 -19.82
CA TYR A 84 3.39 8.03 -21.24
C TYR A 84 2.57 7.11 -22.13
N GLY A 85 1.78 7.66 -23.03
CA GLY A 85 1.07 6.92 -24.08
C GLY A 85 2.03 6.40 -25.15
N ALA A 86 2.59 5.21 -24.94
CA ALA A 86 3.66 4.66 -25.76
C ALA A 86 3.17 4.06 -27.10
N ALA A 87 1.92 3.58 -27.14
CA ALA A 87 1.24 3.12 -28.35
C ALA A 87 -0.26 3.36 -28.20
N PRO A 88 -1.07 3.21 -29.25
CA PRO A 88 -2.52 3.20 -29.11
C PRO A 88 -2.94 2.16 -28.04
N ASP A 89 -3.78 2.62 -27.11
CA ASP A 89 -4.30 1.78 -26.00
C ASP A 89 -3.24 1.27 -24.99
N LEU A 90 -1.99 1.79 -25.01
CA LEU A 90 -0.90 1.35 -24.16
C LEU A 90 -0.17 2.52 -23.50
N GLN A 91 -0.11 2.49 -22.17
CA GLN A 91 0.60 3.45 -21.32
C GLN A 91 1.76 2.77 -20.61
N LEU A 92 2.91 3.43 -20.56
CA LEU A 92 3.99 3.13 -19.64
C LEU A 92 3.85 4.02 -18.39
N HIS A 93 4.18 3.46 -17.24
CA HIS A 93 3.99 4.07 -15.94
C HIS A 93 5.22 3.90 -15.05
N ILE A 94 5.57 4.96 -14.31
CA ILE A 94 6.60 4.93 -13.27
C ILE A 94 6.20 5.82 -12.10
N ILE A 95 6.39 5.32 -10.87
CA ILE A 95 6.32 6.11 -9.64
C ILE A 95 7.66 6.12 -8.95
N VAL A 96 8.09 7.30 -8.50
CA VAL A 96 9.27 7.50 -7.64
C VAL A 96 8.82 8.26 -6.39
N PRO A 97 8.55 7.56 -5.27
CA PRO A 97 8.03 8.18 -4.08
C PRO A 97 9.16 8.56 -3.10
N TYR A 98 9.08 9.73 -2.49
CA TYR A 98 9.83 10.04 -1.28
C TYR A 98 8.95 9.72 -0.08
N ALA A 99 9.24 8.61 0.58
CA ALA A 99 8.44 8.04 1.65
C ALA A 99 8.81 8.65 3.01
N PHE A 100 7.83 8.67 3.92
CA PHE A 100 8.05 8.97 5.33
C PHE A 100 7.28 7.99 6.22
N ASN A 101 7.84 7.73 7.39
CA ASN A 101 7.23 6.96 8.47
C ASN A 101 7.42 7.70 9.79
N SER A 102 6.32 7.98 10.49
CA SER A 102 6.28 8.69 11.77
C SER A 102 5.49 7.86 12.79
N PRO A 103 6.13 6.86 13.41
CA PRO A 103 5.47 6.02 14.41
C PRO A 103 5.09 6.85 15.65
N VAL A 104 4.08 6.40 16.42
CA VAL A 104 3.69 7.01 17.69
C VAL A 104 4.85 6.99 18.69
N HIS A 105 5.61 5.88 18.67
CA HIS A 105 6.81 5.69 19.49
C HIS A 105 8.00 5.42 18.56
N GLY A 106 9.04 6.26 18.65
CA GLY A 106 10.24 6.12 17.82
C GLY A 106 10.60 7.40 17.08
N GLN A 107 11.56 7.30 16.18
CA GLN A 107 12.01 8.41 15.36
C GLN A 107 11.24 8.45 14.03
N ARG A 108 11.05 9.65 13.52
CA ARG A 108 10.56 9.84 12.16
C ARG A 108 11.66 9.49 11.17
N GLU A 109 11.33 8.64 10.22
CA GLU A 109 12.19 8.26 9.11
C GLU A 109 11.65 8.82 7.80
N SER A 110 12.54 9.11 6.86
CA SER A 110 12.17 9.50 5.50
C SER A 110 13.29 9.17 4.51
N GLY A 111 12.93 8.96 3.26
CA GLY A 111 13.87 8.60 2.20
C GLY A 111 13.14 8.10 0.95
N LEU A 112 13.89 7.57 -0.01
CA LEU A 112 13.33 6.92 -1.18
C LEU A 112 12.42 5.77 -0.74
N GLY A 113 11.22 5.68 -1.30
CA GLY A 113 10.32 4.55 -1.16
C GLY A 113 10.55 3.47 -2.22
N ASP A 114 9.64 2.52 -2.30
CA ASP A 114 9.67 1.51 -3.36
C ASP A 114 9.23 2.16 -4.69
N VAL A 115 10.07 2.03 -5.71
CA VAL A 115 9.77 2.51 -7.07
C VAL A 115 8.82 1.53 -7.73
N GLU A 116 7.77 2.06 -8.35
CA GLU A 116 6.78 1.27 -9.08
C GLU A 116 6.94 1.46 -10.58
N LEU A 117 6.82 0.37 -11.33
CA LEU A 117 6.78 0.32 -12.78
C LEU A 117 5.52 -0.39 -13.24
N GLY A 118 4.88 0.13 -14.29
CA GLY A 118 3.64 -0.44 -14.79
C GLY A 118 3.43 -0.30 -16.28
N ILE A 119 2.52 -1.15 -16.78
CA ILE A 119 2.04 -1.08 -18.17
C ILE A 119 0.51 -1.18 -18.12
N LYS A 120 -0.18 -0.09 -18.51
CA LYS A 120 -1.64 -0.11 -18.65
C LYS A 120 -1.99 -0.40 -20.11
N TYR A 121 -2.83 -1.41 -20.32
CA TYR A 121 -3.27 -1.81 -21.66
C TYR A 121 -4.78 -1.98 -21.70
N ARG A 122 -5.44 -1.18 -22.54
CA ARG A 122 -6.87 -1.25 -22.81
C ARG A 122 -7.11 -2.16 -24.01
N PHE A 123 -7.63 -3.35 -23.76
CA PHE A 123 -7.92 -4.31 -24.82
C PHE A 123 -9.38 -4.28 -25.30
N MET A 124 -10.25 -3.53 -24.60
CA MET A 124 -11.65 -3.35 -25.00
C MET A 124 -12.05 -1.89 -24.85
N GLN A 125 -12.38 -1.25 -25.96
CA GLN A 125 -12.90 0.10 -26.02
C GLN A 125 -14.35 0.14 -25.51
N GLU A 126 -14.73 1.24 -24.84
CA GLU A 126 -16.10 1.51 -24.47
C GLU A 126 -16.99 1.74 -25.72
N THR A 127 -18.20 1.22 -25.68
CA THR A 127 -19.27 1.53 -26.63
C THR A 127 -20.57 1.74 -25.88
N ASP A 128 -21.65 2.14 -26.54
CA ASP A 128 -22.96 2.31 -25.87
C ASP A 128 -23.39 1.05 -25.09
N SER A 129 -23.10 -0.14 -25.62
CA SER A 129 -23.57 -1.42 -25.06
C SER A 129 -22.55 -2.16 -24.21
N ARG A 130 -21.24 -1.79 -24.23
CA ARG A 130 -20.19 -2.51 -23.48
C ARG A 130 -19.26 -1.57 -22.74
N PRO A 131 -18.71 -1.97 -21.59
CA PRO A 131 -17.72 -1.18 -20.86
C PRO A 131 -16.38 -1.17 -21.58
N MET A 132 -15.52 -0.23 -21.22
CA MET A 132 -14.08 -0.28 -21.43
C MET A 132 -13.49 -1.35 -20.49
N VAL A 133 -12.49 -2.11 -20.95
CA VAL A 133 -11.77 -3.08 -20.12
C VAL A 133 -10.29 -3.03 -20.42
N GLY A 134 -9.48 -3.06 -19.38
CA GLY A 134 -8.04 -3.07 -19.47
C GLY A 134 -7.37 -3.83 -18.32
N ILE A 135 -6.08 -3.99 -18.46
CA ILE A 135 -5.18 -4.53 -17.43
C ILE A 135 -4.12 -3.48 -17.09
N PHE A 136 -3.62 -3.54 -15.87
CA PHE A 136 -2.54 -2.67 -15.43
C PHE A 136 -1.58 -3.42 -14.52
N PRO A 137 -0.80 -4.39 -15.05
CA PRO A 137 0.23 -5.04 -14.27
C PRO A 137 1.27 -4.05 -13.77
N LEU A 138 1.60 -4.15 -12.48
CA LEU A 138 2.55 -3.32 -11.76
C LEU A 138 3.65 -4.18 -11.14
N VAL A 139 4.85 -3.64 -11.08
CA VAL A 139 5.97 -4.17 -10.30
C VAL A 139 6.45 -3.09 -9.36
N GLU A 140 6.29 -3.30 -8.06
CA GLU A 140 6.86 -2.45 -7.02
C GLU A 140 8.18 -3.06 -6.56
N THR A 141 9.27 -2.31 -6.77
CA THR A 141 10.63 -2.76 -6.44
C THR A 141 10.96 -2.49 -4.96
N HIS A 142 11.91 -3.22 -4.38
CA HIS A 142 12.34 -3.01 -2.99
C HIS A 142 13.47 -1.97 -2.89
N THR A 143 13.27 -0.78 -3.43
CA THR A 143 14.25 0.32 -3.39
C THR A 143 14.21 1.11 -2.08
N GLY A 144 13.10 1.07 -1.36
CA GLY A 144 12.93 1.70 -0.07
C GLY A 144 13.57 0.89 1.08
N ASP A 145 13.97 1.59 2.14
CA ASP A 145 14.53 0.96 3.35
C ASP A 145 13.42 0.39 4.23
N ALA A 146 13.19 -0.92 4.12
CA ALA A 146 12.16 -1.62 4.90
C ALA A 146 12.43 -1.56 6.42
N SER A 147 13.70 -1.47 6.86
CA SER A 147 14.05 -1.36 8.27
C SER A 147 13.56 -0.07 8.90
N LYS A 148 13.40 0.97 8.10
CA LYS A 148 12.84 2.29 8.46
C LYS A 148 11.35 2.42 8.16
N GLY A 149 10.74 1.38 7.62
CA GLY A 149 9.35 1.42 7.18
C GLY A 149 9.13 2.28 5.92
N LEU A 150 10.12 2.40 5.03
CA LEU A 150 10.06 3.19 3.80
C LEU A 150 9.90 2.33 2.54
N GLY A 151 9.98 1.00 2.64
CA GLY A 151 9.83 0.01 1.57
C GLY A 151 9.28 -1.31 2.11
N ASN A 152 8.75 -2.19 1.24
CA ASN A 152 8.20 -3.51 1.61
C ASN A 152 9.27 -4.55 1.94
N GLY A 153 10.53 -4.30 1.52
CA GLY A 153 11.64 -5.23 1.73
C GLY A 153 11.68 -6.41 0.75
N ALA A 154 10.74 -6.47 -0.18
CA ALA A 154 10.72 -7.43 -1.28
C ALA A 154 9.98 -6.81 -2.49
N THR A 155 10.35 -7.23 -3.68
CA THR A 155 9.62 -6.86 -4.90
C THR A 155 8.24 -7.50 -4.89
N GLN A 156 7.22 -6.72 -5.21
CA GLN A 156 5.83 -7.15 -5.34
C GLN A 156 5.37 -7.04 -6.79
N VAL A 157 4.38 -7.84 -7.15
CA VAL A 157 3.73 -7.81 -8.47
C VAL A 157 2.22 -7.73 -8.26
N TYR A 158 1.57 -6.81 -8.98
CA TYR A 158 0.13 -6.67 -9.00
C TYR A 158 -0.44 -6.97 -10.38
N LEU A 159 -1.47 -7.78 -10.44
CA LEU A 159 -2.09 -8.23 -11.68
C LEU A 159 -3.60 -7.93 -11.65
N PRO A 160 -4.03 -6.71 -11.99
CA PRO A 160 -5.43 -6.30 -11.97
C PRO A 160 -6.10 -6.39 -13.33
N VAL A 161 -7.43 -6.42 -13.27
CA VAL A 161 -8.34 -6.15 -14.39
C VAL A 161 -9.29 -5.03 -13.97
N TRP A 162 -9.42 -4.03 -14.83
CA TRP A 162 -10.24 -2.85 -14.60
C TRP A 162 -11.34 -2.72 -15.65
N LEU A 163 -12.50 -2.24 -15.22
CA LEU A 163 -13.66 -1.97 -16.05
C LEU A 163 -14.12 -0.54 -15.83
N GLN A 164 -14.57 0.13 -16.88
CA GLN A 164 -15.11 1.48 -16.82
C GLN A 164 -16.34 1.62 -17.71
N LYS A 165 -17.28 2.42 -17.27
CA LYS A 165 -18.44 2.82 -18.06
C LYS A 165 -18.82 4.26 -17.75
N ARG A 166 -19.09 5.03 -18.82
CA ARG A 166 -19.57 6.41 -18.74
C ARG A 166 -21.01 6.50 -19.28
N TRP A 167 -21.83 7.29 -18.63
CA TRP A 167 -23.17 7.62 -19.08
C TRP A 167 -23.55 9.05 -18.68
N GLY A 168 -23.61 9.92 -19.69
CA GLY A 168 -23.80 11.36 -19.50
C GLY A 168 -22.69 11.97 -18.63
N LYS A 169 -23.07 12.56 -17.50
CA LYS A 169 -22.14 13.18 -16.53
C LYS A 169 -21.62 12.19 -15.48
N TRP A 170 -22.01 10.93 -15.54
CA TRP A 170 -21.59 9.92 -14.61
C TRP A 170 -20.51 9.03 -15.22
N GLN A 171 -19.56 8.65 -14.42
CA GLN A 171 -18.57 7.63 -14.73
C GLN A 171 -18.42 6.69 -13.54
N SER A 172 -18.35 5.41 -13.82
CA SER A 172 -18.04 4.41 -12.82
C SER A 172 -16.94 3.49 -13.35
N TYR A 173 -16.00 3.18 -12.49
CA TYR A 173 -14.96 2.21 -12.78
C TYR A 173 -14.67 1.36 -11.55
N GLY A 174 -14.11 0.20 -11.79
CA GLY A 174 -13.78 -0.73 -10.72
C GLY A 174 -13.24 -2.02 -11.26
N GLY A 175 -12.92 -2.90 -10.35
CA GLY A 175 -12.33 -4.19 -10.64
C GLY A 175 -11.50 -4.70 -9.49
N GLY A 176 -10.40 -5.35 -9.81
CA GLY A 176 -9.49 -5.84 -8.78
C GLY A 176 -8.38 -6.68 -9.36
N GLY A 177 -7.47 -7.08 -8.49
CA GLY A 177 -6.31 -7.85 -8.88
C GLY A 177 -5.66 -8.59 -7.71
N TYR A 178 -4.67 -9.36 -8.07
CA TYR A 178 -3.93 -10.19 -7.13
C TYR A 178 -2.52 -9.66 -6.93
N TRP A 179 -2.18 -9.38 -5.68
CA TRP A 179 -0.84 -9.02 -5.25
C TRP A 179 -0.04 -10.27 -4.90
N ILE A 180 1.12 -10.41 -5.51
CA ILE A 180 2.14 -11.39 -5.16
C ILE A 180 3.19 -10.66 -4.34
N ASN A 181 3.28 -10.99 -3.05
CA ASN A 181 4.16 -10.33 -2.09
C ASN A 181 4.97 -11.35 -1.30
N ASN A 182 6.28 -11.33 -1.50
CA ASN A 182 7.22 -12.26 -0.87
C ASN A 182 7.97 -11.64 0.33
N ALA A 183 7.56 -10.47 0.82
CA ALA A 183 8.15 -9.86 2.01
C ALA A 183 7.87 -10.70 3.27
N ALA A 184 8.72 -10.55 4.28
CA ALA A 184 8.55 -11.26 5.54
C ALA A 184 7.21 -10.91 6.20
N ASN A 185 6.46 -11.90 6.65
CA ASN A 185 5.12 -11.79 7.24
C ASN A 185 4.02 -11.26 6.31
N ALA A 186 4.35 -10.89 5.07
CA ALA A 186 3.36 -10.52 4.08
C ALA A 186 2.62 -11.74 3.52
N ARG A 187 1.46 -11.49 2.95
CA ARG A 187 0.66 -12.49 2.24
C ARG A 187 0.34 -11.99 0.85
N ASN A 188 0.27 -12.92 -0.08
CA ASN A 188 -0.41 -12.67 -1.34
C ASN A 188 -1.88 -12.38 -1.03
N HIS A 189 -2.44 -11.36 -1.66
CA HIS A 189 -3.78 -10.90 -1.33
C HIS A 189 -4.52 -10.36 -2.55
N TRP A 190 -5.84 -10.29 -2.44
CA TRP A 190 -6.70 -9.65 -3.42
C TRP A 190 -6.99 -8.23 -3.00
N PHE A 191 -6.99 -7.33 -3.96
CA PHE A 191 -7.59 -6.00 -3.88
C PHE A 191 -8.82 -5.96 -4.79
N PHE A 192 -9.88 -5.34 -4.30
CA PHE A 192 -11.09 -5.01 -5.07
C PHE A 192 -11.48 -3.58 -4.77
N GLY A 193 -11.85 -2.82 -5.80
CA GLY A 193 -12.32 -1.46 -5.67
C GLY A 193 -13.43 -1.12 -6.64
N TRP A 194 -14.30 -0.20 -6.23
CA TRP A 194 -15.36 0.32 -7.07
C TRP A 194 -15.56 1.80 -6.78
N GLN A 195 -15.56 2.60 -7.83
CA GLN A 195 -15.65 4.05 -7.80
C GLN A 195 -16.86 4.51 -8.63
N LEU A 196 -17.53 5.56 -8.16
CA LEU A 196 -18.56 6.29 -8.87
C LEU A 196 -18.28 7.79 -8.77
N GLN A 197 -18.28 8.50 -9.90
CA GLN A 197 -18.08 9.93 -9.94
C GLN A 197 -19.04 10.63 -10.90
N LYS A 198 -19.18 11.94 -10.70
CA LYS A 198 -20.07 12.81 -11.47
C LYS A 198 -19.38 14.12 -11.79
N ASP A 199 -19.49 14.55 -13.05
CA ASP A 199 -19.15 15.90 -13.47
C ASP A 199 -20.20 16.88 -12.93
N VAL A 200 -19.84 17.59 -11.85
CA VAL A 200 -20.70 18.57 -11.18
C VAL A 200 -20.76 19.87 -11.97
N SER A 201 -19.61 20.26 -12.56
CA SER A 201 -19.46 21.39 -13.46
C SER A 201 -18.44 21.06 -14.56
N GLU A 202 -18.11 22.02 -15.41
CA GLU A 202 -17.05 21.90 -16.42
C GLU A 202 -15.65 21.75 -15.80
N HIS A 203 -15.49 22.24 -14.57
CA HIS A 203 -14.21 22.22 -13.87
C HIS A 203 -14.16 21.21 -12.71
N LEU A 204 -15.28 20.72 -12.21
CA LEU A 204 -15.33 19.94 -10.98
C LEU A 204 -16.02 18.60 -11.20
N THR A 205 -15.30 17.53 -10.95
CA THR A 205 -15.79 16.16 -10.83
C THR A 205 -15.67 15.73 -9.38
N LEU A 206 -16.72 15.18 -8.79
CA LEU A 206 -16.75 14.63 -7.45
C LEU A 206 -17.19 13.18 -7.48
N GLY A 207 -16.61 12.39 -6.60
CA GLY A 207 -16.92 10.97 -6.50
C GLY A 207 -16.51 10.34 -5.18
N GLY A 208 -16.66 9.04 -5.14
CA GLY A 208 -16.23 8.23 -4.03
C GLY A 208 -16.02 6.79 -4.43
N GLU A 209 -15.21 6.11 -3.66
CA GLU A 209 -14.93 4.69 -3.84
C GLU A 209 -15.18 3.91 -2.57
N ILE A 210 -15.42 2.62 -2.74
CA ILE A 210 -15.30 1.60 -1.71
C ILE A 210 -14.26 0.58 -2.16
N PHE A 211 -13.45 0.09 -1.23
CA PHE A 211 -12.44 -0.90 -1.53
C PHE A 211 -12.32 -1.97 -0.46
N HIS A 212 -11.73 -3.09 -0.84
CA HIS A 212 -11.45 -4.21 0.04
C HIS A 212 -10.10 -4.84 -0.29
N ASN A 213 -9.29 -5.08 0.73
CA ASN A 213 -8.13 -5.96 0.67
C ASN A 213 -8.41 -7.21 1.49
N THR A 214 -8.10 -8.39 0.96
CA THR A 214 -7.97 -9.58 1.80
C THR A 214 -6.74 -9.44 2.70
N GLU A 215 -6.45 -10.41 3.55
CA GLU A 215 -5.35 -10.31 4.50
C GLU A 215 -4.00 -10.05 3.80
N GLN A 216 -3.38 -8.91 4.11
CA GLN A 216 -2.09 -8.46 3.55
C GLN A 216 -0.90 -8.86 4.44
N ILE A 217 -1.10 -8.92 5.75
CA ILE A 217 -0.10 -9.30 6.75
C ILE A 217 -0.68 -10.44 7.57
N SER A 218 0.10 -11.49 7.77
CA SER A 218 -0.32 -12.70 8.46
C SER A 218 -0.87 -12.42 9.86
N GLY A 219 -2.10 -12.83 10.12
CA GLY A 219 -2.79 -12.65 11.40
C GLY A 219 -3.51 -11.33 11.59
N GLN A 220 -3.45 -10.38 10.63
CA GLN A 220 -4.12 -9.08 10.77
C GLN A 220 -5.55 -9.03 10.17
N GLY A 221 -5.93 -10.05 9.38
CA GLY A 221 -7.21 -10.05 8.68
C GLY A 221 -7.29 -9.04 7.53
N GLY A 222 -8.37 -9.10 6.77
CA GLY A 222 -8.63 -8.17 5.67
C GLY A 222 -9.15 -6.82 6.13
N ASN A 223 -9.19 -5.85 5.22
CA ASN A 223 -9.70 -4.52 5.50
C ASN A 223 -10.57 -4.01 4.35
N SER A 224 -11.57 -3.22 4.69
CA SER A 224 -12.39 -2.46 3.75
C SER A 224 -12.36 -1.00 4.15
N GLY A 225 -12.52 -0.12 3.17
CA GLY A 225 -12.55 1.31 3.40
C GLY A 225 -13.30 2.05 2.29
N PHE A 226 -13.31 3.37 2.41
CA PHE A 226 -13.86 4.28 1.41
C PHE A 226 -13.01 5.54 1.34
N ASN A 227 -13.02 6.20 0.18
CA ASN A 227 -12.54 7.57 -0.01
C ASN A 227 -13.61 8.39 -0.73
N LEU A 228 -13.67 9.67 -0.40
CA LEU A 228 -14.44 10.70 -1.11
C LEU A 228 -13.45 11.73 -1.66
N GLY A 229 -13.68 12.18 -2.89
CA GLY A 229 -12.73 13.10 -3.52
C GLY A 229 -13.16 13.49 -4.93
N GLY A 230 -12.21 13.89 -5.74
CA GLY A 230 -12.46 14.30 -7.11
C GLY A 230 -11.32 15.06 -7.75
N PHE A 231 -11.68 15.77 -8.81
CA PHE A 231 -10.78 16.53 -9.67
C PHE A 231 -11.29 17.95 -9.82
N TYR A 232 -10.38 18.91 -9.81
CA TYR A 232 -10.65 20.27 -10.22
C TYR A 232 -9.74 20.65 -11.39
N ASN A 233 -10.32 20.89 -12.56
CA ASN A 233 -9.62 21.23 -13.79
C ASN A 233 -9.48 22.74 -13.88
N PHE A 234 -8.26 23.27 -13.71
CA PHE A 234 -7.96 24.69 -13.93
C PHE A 234 -8.06 25.04 -15.42
N ASP A 235 -7.52 24.16 -16.25
CA ASP A 235 -7.57 24.20 -17.70
C ASP A 235 -7.40 22.79 -18.29
N LYS A 236 -7.06 22.69 -19.58
CA LYS A 236 -6.88 21.40 -20.30
C LYS A 236 -5.66 20.60 -19.85
N HIS A 237 -4.70 21.25 -19.22
CA HIS A 237 -3.40 20.67 -18.89
C HIS A 237 -3.14 20.61 -17.39
N ASN A 238 -3.88 21.37 -16.60
CA ASN A 238 -3.60 21.61 -15.19
C ASN A 238 -4.78 21.16 -14.32
N HIS A 239 -4.52 20.19 -13.44
CA HIS A 239 -5.56 19.58 -12.63
C HIS A 239 -5.11 19.46 -11.17
N LEU A 240 -6.05 19.67 -10.25
CA LEU A 240 -5.92 19.35 -8.84
C LEU A 240 -6.71 18.09 -8.55
N LEU A 241 -6.08 17.12 -7.92
CA LEU A 241 -6.68 15.86 -7.51
C LEU A 241 -6.70 15.80 -5.99
N PHE A 242 -7.80 15.33 -5.41
CA PHE A 242 -7.91 15.25 -3.96
C PHE A 242 -8.85 14.13 -3.54
N SER A 243 -8.49 13.46 -2.44
CA SER A 243 -9.40 12.55 -1.75
C SER A 243 -9.07 12.47 -0.26
N ALA A 244 -10.06 12.07 0.51
CA ALA A 244 -9.90 11.70 1.90
C ALA A 244 -10.87 10.57 2.25
N GLY A 245 -10.46 9.70 3.18
CA GLY A 245 -11.29 8.57 3.57
C GLY A 245 -10.80 7.87 4.82
N ARG A 246 -11.38 6.72 5.07
CA ARG A 246 -11.02 5.88 6.21
C ARG A 246 -11.45 4.42 6.01
N GLY A 247 -10.93 3.56 6.86
CA GLY A 247 -11.38 2.18 6.97
C GLY A 247 -12.79 2.05 7.51
N LEU A 248 -13.48 0.99 7.09
CA LEU A 248 -14.76 0.53 7.61
C LEU A 248 -14.57 -0.70 8.51
N THR A 249 -13.60 -1.54 8.18
CA THR A 249 -13.20 -2.70 8.97
C THR A 249 -11.72 -2.62 9.28
N ASN A 250 -11.28 -3.19 10.40
CA ASN A 250 -9.89 -3.21 10.85
C ASN A 250 -9.21 -1.82 10.90
N VAL A 251 -10.01 -0.81 11.24
CA VAL A 251 -9.70 0.62 11.09
C VAL A 251 -8.42 1.04 11.79
N ASN A 252 -8.25 0.58 13.04
CA ASN A 252 -7.11 1.00 13.87
C ASN A 252 -5.78 0.54 13.28
N MET A 253 -5.73 -0.67 12.76
CA MET A 253 -4.52 -1.27 12.19
C MET A 253 -4.21 -0.77 10.79
N THR A 254 -5.24 -0.41 10.00
CA THR A 254 -5.05 -0.22 8.57
C THR A 254 -5.27 1.22 8.10
N ASN A 255 -6.37 1.88 8.52
CA ASN A 255 -6.71 3.20 8.01
C ASN A 255 -7.69 3.93 8.93
N GLN A 256 -7.20 4.72 9.88
CA GLN A 256 -8.02 5.65 10.66
C GLN A 256 -8.36 6.91 9.85
N LEU A 257 -7.47 7.30 8.96
CA LEU A 257 -7.59 8.40 8.02
C LEU A 257 -6.63 8.19 6.87
N SER A 258 -7.11 8.34 5.64
CA SER A 258 -6.28 8.45 4.44
C SER A 258 -6.54 9.79 3.76
N SER A 259 -5.54 10.32 3.08
CA SER A 259 -5.71 11.50 2.23
C SER A 259 -4.73 11.48 1.07
N TYR A 260 -5.18 12.03 -0.05
CA TYR A 260 -4.41 12.30 -1.25
C TYR A 260 -4.64 13.74 -1.67
N VAL A 261 -3.59 14.45 -2.03
CA VAL A 261 -3.64 15.74 -2.72
C VAL A 261 -2.53 15.74 -3.77
N GLY A 262 -2.89 15.99 -5.01
CA GLY A 262 -1.95 15.98 -6.12
C GLY A 262 -2.24 17.04 -7.17
N TYR A 263 -1.19 17.49 -7.81
CA TYR A 263 -1.25 18.30 -9.02
C TYR A 263 -0.86 17.45 -10.20
N GLN A 264 -1.69 17.45 -11.24
CA GLN A 264 -1.45 16.76 -12.50
C GLN A 264 -1.23 17.77 -13.61
N LEU A 265 -0.18 17.55 -14.38
CA LEU A 265 0.14 18.25 -15.61
C LEU A 265 0.03 17.27 -16.79
N THR A 266 -0.70 17.64 -17.85
CA THR A 266 -0.86 16.83 -19.07
C THR A 266 -0.38 17.61 -20.31
N TRP A 267 0.27 16.97 -21.27
CA TRP A 267 0.72 17.60 -22.53
C TRP A 267 0.94 16.60 -23.67
#